data_902f3b22578ff26c35855e48c3c12cfc
#
_entry.id   902f3b22578ff26c35855e48c3c12cfc
#
_cell.length_a   1.000
_cell.length_b   1.000
_cell.length_c   1.000
_cell.angle_alpha   90.00
_cell.angle_beta   90.00
_cell.angle_gamma   90.00
#
_symmetry.space_group_name_H-M   'P 1'
#
loop_
_entity.id
_entity.type
_entity.pdbx_description
1 polymer ?
#
loop_
_entity_poly.entity_id
_entity_poly.type
_entity_poly.pdbx_seq_one_letter_code
_entity_poly.pdbx_strand_id
1 'polypeptide(L)'
;QLYRLTNTDITDVENEMRALEDAIKEYELILSNDDELKKVVKDELRKVKKEFAHPRKTEIKDEITEIKIDMTDMIPKEDVIVVVTSEGYVKRVSKKSYSALNGEETALKDGDYVIGLFEQNTLDTLLLFTNKGNYLYVPVHTLPELKWKDLGKHVSNLVPIKEDEKVIKALAVSKFDDREIITFTSNGMTKKSLLKDFVVQRYSKPIMFIRLKDNDEVVDVLMEPYNEVFIATKKGYGLWYDKSEIPTIGLKTAGVKAINLKDDNVASACIFDGTFEYVTVITHKGLAKRIKLSEFEKTTRAKRGLLLLREVKSNPQEILKAYVSDAKKMIMLVSDNDTKEIKLTEIPIMDRYSTGSTITKKKLDNVYEVSHLTKDDVTNKKEVTKSVTKEEAKEKKEVSLKEIDDKFMTIDDFLDNFS
;
A
#
# COMPACT_ATOMS: atom_id res chain seq x y z
N GLN A 1 -60.88 7.44 72.68
CA GLN A 1 -59.90 7.62 71.56
C GLN A 1 -58.47 7.30 72.02
N LEU A 2 -58.00 7.71 73.19
CA LEU A 2 -56.65 7.41 73.71
C LEU A 2 -56.40 5.89 73.85
N TYR A 3 -57.38 5.11 74.30
CA TYR A 3 -57.27 3.64 74.44
C TYR A 3 -57.12 2.86 73.15
N ARG A 4 -57.57 3.40 72.05
CA ARG A 4 -57.40 2.82 70.71
C ARG A 4 -56.01 3.07 70.15
N LEU A 5 -55.39 4.24 70.39
CA LEU A 5 -54.04 4.58 70.02
C LEU A 5 -52.99 3.72 70.75
N THR A 6 -53.12 3.59 72.08
CA THR A 6 -52.19 2.77 72.88
C THR A 6 -52.28 1.26 72.60
N ASN A 7 -53.46 0.76 72.22
CA ASN A 7 -53.62 -0.67 71.89
C ASN A 7 -53.02 -1.01 70.49
N THR A 8 -53.03 -0.05 69.54
CA THR A 8 -52.37 -0.22 68.25
C THR A 8 -50.86 -0.17 68.34
N ASP A 9 -50.32 0.72 69.19
CA ASP A 9 -48.85 0.80 69.43
C ASP A 9 -48.31 -0.44 70.14
N ILE A 10 -49.10 -1.03 71.09
CA ILE A 10 -48.69 -2.25 71.79
C ILE A 10 -48.69 -3.47 70.88
N THR A 11 -49.70 -3.59 70.01
CA THR A 11 -49.74 -4.68 69.03
C THR A 11 -48.63 -4.59 67.97
N ASP A 12 -48.26 -3.39 67.59
CA ASP A 12 -47.17 -3.16 66.67
C ASP A 12 -45.82 -3.51 67.31
N VAL A 13 -45.59 -3.11 68.55
CA VAL A 13 -44.39 -3.49 69.29
C VAL A 13 -44.29 -4.99 69.55
N GLU A 14 -45.42 -5.66 69.88
CA GLU A 14 -45.48 -7.13 70.06
C GLU A 14 -45.21 -7.86 68.75
N ASN A 15 -45.66 -7.31 67.56
CA ASN A 15 -45.37 -7.90 66.27
C ASN A 15 -43.88 -7.73 65.90
N GLU A 16 -43.32 -6.55 66.19
CA GLU A 16 -41.90 -6.26 65.95
C GLU A 16 -41.04 -7.17 66.90
N MET A 17 -41.39 -7.35 68.16
CA MET A 17 -40.69 -8.24 69.09
C MET A 17 -40.68 -9.69 68.57
N ARG A 18 -41.83 -10.21 68.11
CA ARG A 18 -41.90 -11.55 67.50
C ARG A 18 -41.07 -11.67 66.27
N ALA A 19 -41.10 -10.68 65.40
CA ALA A 19 -40.27 -10.69 64.16
C ALA A 19 -38.77 -10.70 64.49
N LEU A 20 -38.35 -9.97 65.53
CA LEU A 20 -36.96 -9.97 66.00
C LEU A 20 -36.55 -11.29 66.64
N GLU A 21 -37.45 -11.90 67.47
CA GLU A 21 -37.21 -13.23 68.08
C GLU A 21 -37.07 -14.32 66.99
N ASP A 22 -37.88 -14.28 65.97
CA ASP A 22 -37.81 -15.23 64.86
C ASP A 22 -36.53 -15.01 64.04
N ALA A 23 -36.14 -13.75 63.77
CA ALA A 23 -34.86 -13.43 63.08
C ALA A 23 -33.64 -13.88 63.91
N ILE A 24 -33.68 -13.75 65.26
CA ILE A 24 -32.61 -14.24 66.11
C ILE A 24 -32.50 -15.77 66.01
N LYS A 25 -33.62 -16.53 66.09
CA LYS A 25 -33.60 -17.96 65.86
C LYS A 25 -33.05 -18.38 64.50
N GLU A 26 -33.42 -17.68 63.48
CA GLU A 26 -32.89 -17.92 62.12
C GLU A 26 -31.37 -17.70 62.08
N TYR A 27 -30.87 -16.59 62.61
CA TYR A 27 -29.43 -16.31 62.65
C TYR A 27 -28.65 -17.31 63.54
N GLU A 28 -29.21 -17.73 64.69
CA GLU A 28 -28.62 -18.76 65.53
C GLU A 28 -28.54 -20.10 64.79
N LEU A 29 -29.57 -20.47 64.02
CA LEU A 29 -29.55 -21.68 63.19
C LEU A 29 -28.47 -21.62 62.12
N ILE A 30 -28.35 -20.49 61.43
CA ILE A 30 -27.33 -20.28 60.40
C ILE A 30 -25.92 -20.34 60.99
N LEU A 31 -25.70 -19.77 62.18
CA LEU A 31 -24.39 -19.74 62.86
C LEU A 31 -24.01 -21.09 63.48
N SER A 32 -25.00 -21.91 63.91
CA SER A 32 -24.78 -23.20 64.52
C SER A 32 -24.65 -24.36 63.53
N ASN A 33 -25.05 -24.16 62.26
CA ASN A 33 -25.07 -25.19 61.23
C ASN A 33 -24.40 -24.75 59.96
N ASP A 34 -23.23 -25.34 59.65
CA ASP A 34 -22.46 -25.05 58.47
C ASP A 34 -23.23 -25.25 57.11
N ASP A 35 -24.19 -26.20 57.13
CA ASP A 35 -24.96 -26.47 55.90
C ASP A 35 -26.00 -25.39 55.66
N GLU A 36 -26.63 -24.83 56.70
CA GLU A 36 -27.53 -23.68 56.57
C GLU A 36 -26.74 -22.42 56.17
N LEU A 37 -25.53 -22.23 56.70
CA LEU A 37 -24.65 -21.13 56.26
C LEU A 37 -24.30 -21.25 54.79
N LYS A 38 -23.90 -22.42 54.32
CA LYS A 38 -23.61 -22.69 52.90
C LYS A 38 -24.83 -22.42 52.00
N LYS A 39 -26.02 -22.79 52.47
CA LYS A 39 -27.26 -22.55 51.73
C LYS A 39 -27.56 -21.06 51.56
N VAL A 40 -27.39 -20.27 52.61
CA VAL A 40 -27.54 -18.80 52.53
C VAL A 40 -26.57 -18.21 51.55
N VAL A 41 -25.29 -18.61 51.61
CA VAL A 41 -24.26 -18.13 50.65
C VAL A 41 -24.60 -18.54 49.22
N LYS A 42 -25.06 -19.78 49.00
CA LYS A 42 -25.50 -20.22 47.67
C LYS A 42 -26.65 -19.36 47.13
N ASP A 43 -27.64 -19.06 47.95
CA ASP A 43 -28.81 -18.28 47.54
C ASP A 43 -28.44 -16.81 47.25
N GLU A 44 -27.55 -16.22 48.01
CA GLU A 44 -27.02 -14.88 47.73
C GLU A 44 -26.22 -14.86 46.43
N LEU A 45 -25.35 -15.84 46.20
CA LEU A 45 -24.59 -15.94 44.93
C LEU A 45 -25.53 -16.17 43.75
N ARG A 46 -26.62 -16.91 43.90
CA ARG A 46 -27.64 -17.06 42.85
C ARG A 46 -28.36 -15.76 42.55
N LYS A 47 -28.63 -14.93 43.55
CA LYS A 47 -29.21 -13.60 43.38
C LYS A 47 -28.24 -12.71 42.59
N VAL A 48 -26.96 -12.65 42.98
CA VAL A 48 -25.92 -11.90 42.30
C VAL A 48 -25.75 -12.39 40.85
N LYS A 49 -25.72 -13.71 40.61
CA LYS A 49 -25.69 -14.29 39.30
C LYS A 49 -26.86 -13.84 38.44
N LYS A 50 -28.09 -13.83 38.98
CA LYS A 50 -29.30 -13.42 38.26
C LYS A 50 -29.29 -11.92 37.88
N GLU A 51 -28.74 -11.08 38.76
CA GLU A 51 -28.71 -9.62 38.57
C GLU A 51 -27.56 -9.16 37.71
N PHE A 52 -26.37 -9.76 37.82
CA PHE A 52 -25.14 -9.29 37.19
C PHE A 52 -24.56 -10.25 36.14
N ALA A 53 -25.21 -11.38 35.84
CA ALA A 53 -24.71 -12.29 34.82
C ALA A 53 -24.76 -11.68 33.43
N HIS A 54 -23.60 -11.63 32.76
CA HIS A 54 -23.46 -11.24 31.38
C HIS A 54 -22.93 -12.40 30.56
N PRO A 55 -23.30 -12.49 29.28
CA PRO A 55 -22.71 -13.45 28.36
C PRO A 55 -21.19 -13.31 28.35
N ARG A 56 -20.48 -14.43 28.30
CA ARG A 56 -19.02 -14.41 28.25
C ARG A 56 -18.54 -13.69 27.01
N LYS A 57 -17.68 -12.69 27.18
CA LYS A 57 -17.10 -11.91 26.10
C LYS A 57 -15.78 -12.50 25.57
N THR A 58 -15.16 -13.42 26.30
CA THR A 58 -13.91 -14.06 25.90
C THR A 58 -14.18 -15.38 25.22
N GLU A 59 -13.53 -15.62 24.09
CA GLU A 59 -13.53 -16.90 23.41
C GLU A 59 -12.56 -17.86 24.13
N ILE A 60 -12.99 -19.10 24.40
CA ILE A 60 -12.12 -20.13 24.94
C ILE A 60 -11.60 -20.95 23.78
N LYS A 61 -10.29 -21.07 23.68
CA LYS A 61 -9.60 -21.91 22.70
C LYS A 61 -8.91 -23.05 23.44
N ASP A 62 -9.05 -24.28 22.91
CA ASP A 62 -8.50 -25.51 23.52
C ASP A 62 -6.95 -25.54 23.45
N GLU A 63 -6.33 -24.73 22.61
CA GLU A 63 -4.88 -24.58 22.54
C GLU A 63 -4.49 -23.13 22.86
N ILE A 64 -3.49 -22.98 23.72
CA ILE A 64 -2.76 -21.71 23.87
C ILE A 64 -1.88 -21.59 22.63
N THR A 65 -2.45 -21.17 21.50
CA THR A 65 -1.62 -20.59 20.47
C THR A 65 -0.96 -19.37 21.09
N GLU A 66 0.37 -19.31 21.03
CA GLU A 66 1.13 -18.13 21.46
C GLU A 66 0.36 -16.89 21.02
N ILE A 67 0.05 -16.00 21.95
CA ILE A 67 -0.54 -14.71 21.63
C ILE A 67 0.53 -13.96 20.85
N LYS A 68 0.55 -14.15 19.53
CA LYS A 68 1.31 -13.29 18.63
C LYS A 68 0.53 -11.99 18.58
N ILE A 69 0.94 -11.06 19.43
CA ILE A 69 0.51 -9.67 19.29
C ILE A 69 1.09 -9.22 17.97
N ASP A 70 0.25 -9.10 16.96
CA ASP A 70 0.68 -8.50 15.71
C ASP A 70 0.93 -7.02 16.01
N MET A 71 2.20 -6.61 15.89
CA MET A 71 2.60 -5.22 16.13
C MET A 71 1.80 -4.24 15.24
N THR A 72 1.24 -4.74 14.14
CA THR A 72 0.38 -3.97 13.23
C THR A 72 -0.97 -3.58 13.86
N ASP A 73 -1.49 -4.36 14.80
CA ASP A 73 -2.74 -4.05 15.51
C ASP A 73 -2.61 -2.82 16.44
N MET A 74 -1.37 -2.45 16.79
CA MET A 74 -1.08 -1.28 17.61
C MET A 74 -0.90 0.02 16.80
N ILE A 75 -0.86 -0.07 15.46
CA ILE A 75 -0.67 1.08 14.59
C ILE A 75 -2.03 1.72 14.29
N PRO A 76 -2.22 3.02 14.60
CA PRO A 76 -3.44 3.73 14.24
C PRO A 76 -3.66 3.70 12.72
N LYS A 77 -4.86 3.32 12.30
CA LYS A 77 -5.29 3.37 10.90
C LYS A 77 -5.63 4.80 10.50
N GLU A 78 -4.77 5.43 9.72
CA GLU A 78 -4.95 6.79 9.23
C GLU A 78 -4.65 6.88 7.74
N ASP A 79 -5.46 7.64 7.01
CA ASP A 79 -5.16 7.97 5.62
C ASP A 79 -4.20 9.15 5.58
N VAL A 80 -3.12 8.98 4.85
CA VAL A 80 -2.03 9.95 4.73
C VAL A 80 -1.66 10.16 3.26
N ILE A 81 -1.03 11.30 2.99
CA ILE A 81 -0.40 11.57 1.69
C ILE A 81 1.09 11.29 1.81
N VAL A 82 1.57 10.38 0.97
CA VAL A 82 2.99 10.02 0.89
C VAL A 82 3.62 10.73 -0.28
N VAL A 83 4.74 11.40 -0.03
CA VAL A 83 5.55 12.10 -1.03
C VAL A 83 6.90 11.43 -1.14
N VAL A 84 7.33 11.18 -2.38
CA VAL A 84 8.65 10.64 -2.70
C VAL A 84 9.29 11.51 -3.77
N THR A 85 10.55 11.90 -3.58
CA THR A 85 11.29 12.71 -4.54
C THR A 85 12.39 11.91 -5.24
N SER A 86 12.90 12.42 -6.37
CA SER A 86 13.95 11.79 -7.16
C SER A 86 15.27 11.66 -6.41
N GLU A 87 15.57 12.60 -5.54
CA GLU A 87 16.77 12.57 -4.67
C GLU A 87 16.58 11.67 -3.44
N GLY A 88 15.44 10.97 -3.34
CA GLY A 88 15.17 10.00 -2.29
C GLY A 88 14.65 10.60 -0.97
N TYR A 89 14.10 11.80 -0.99
CA TYR A 89 13.39 12.36 0.17
C TYR A 89 11.99 11.80 0.25
N VAL A 90 11.60 11.38 1.44
CA VAL A 90 10.29 10.78 1.72
C VAL A 90 9.64 11.43 2.93
N LYS A 91 8.34 11.57 2.89
CA LYS A 91 7.51 12.02 4.02
C LYS A 91 6.09 11.52 3.89
N ARG A 92 5.40 11.45 5.03
CA ARG A 92 3.94 11.36 5.06
C ARG A 92 3.36 12.65 5.62
N VAL A 93 2.21 13.03 5.12
CA VAL A 93 1.48 14.24 5.52
C VAL A 93 0.05 13.85 5.83
N SER A 94 -0.53 14.39 6.90
CA SER A 94 -1.94 14.13 7.18
C SER A 94 -2.84 14.68 6.08
N LYS A 95 -3.91 13.96 5.77
CA LYS A 95 -4.89 14.37 4.73
C LYS A 95 -5.48 15.76 4.99
N LYS A 96 -5.65 16.12 6.28
CA LYS A 96 -6.10 17.46 6.69
C LYS A 96 -5.11 18.54 6.31
N SER A 97 -3.80 18.30 6.55
CA SER A 97 -2.74 19.23 6.19
C SER A 97 -2.62 19.42 4.68
N TYR A 98 -2.79 18.34 3.90
CA TYR A 98 -2.77 18.41 2.44
C TYR A 98 -3.97 19.18 1.87
N SER A 99 -5.18 18.92 2.37
CA SER A 99 -6.41 19.57 1.88
C SER A 99 -6.47 21.08 2.17
N ALA A 100 -5.72 21.56 3.15
CA ALA A 100 -5.66 22.98 3.51
C ALA A 100 -4.77 23.82 2.56
N LEU A 101 -4.09 23.21 1.58
CA LEU A 101 -2.99 23.84 0.84
C LEU A 101 -3.37 24.42 -0.51
N ASN A 102 -4.62 24.35 -0.95
CA ASN A 102 -5.13 24.98 -2.17
C ASN A 102 -4.21 24.84 -3.42
N GLY A 103 -3.46 23.72 -3.54
CA GLY A 103 -2.59 23.45 -4.68
C GLY A 103 -1.15 24.00 -4.54
N GLU A 104 -0.73 24.44 -3.36
CA GLU A 104 0.68 24.84 -3.15
C GLU A 104 1.64 23.66 -3.34
N GLU A 105 2.80 23.93 -3.92
CA GLU A 105 3.84 22.93 -4.12
C GLU A 105 4.52 22.52 -2.80
N THR A 106 5.00 21.28 -2.74
CA THR A 106 5.79 20.80 -1.60
C THR A 106 7.21 21.38 -1.64
N ALA A 107 7.86 21.49 -0.47
CA ALA A 107 9.26 21.87 -0.45
C ALA A 107 10.14 20.78 -1.10
N LEU A 108 11.01 21.20 -1.99
CA LEU A 108 12.00 20.39 -2.70
C LEU A 108 13.38 21.01 -2.57
N LYS A 109 14.43 20.20 -2.74
CA LYS A 109 15.78 20.72 -2.97
C LYS A 109 15.93 21.23 -4.39
N ASP A 110 16.93 22.06 -4.61
CA ASP A 110 17.28 22.54 -5.94
C ASP A 110 17.57 21.34 -6.87
N GLY A 111 16.86 21.30 -8.00
CA GLY A 111 16.98 20.21 -8.97
C GLY A 111 16.24 18.91 -8.64
N ASP A 112 15.61 18.80 -7.45
CA ASP A 112 14.80 17.64 -7.07
C ASP A 112 13.36 17.78 -7.60
N TYR A 113 12.65 16.68 -7.77
CA TYR A 113 11.27 16.65 -8.23
C TYR A 113 10.50 15.44 -7.63
N VAL A 114 9.19 15.54 -7.59
CA VAL A 114 8.33 14.50 -7.06
C VAL A 114 8.19 13.35 -8.07
N ILE A 115 8.60 12.14 -7.70
CA ILE A 115 8.44 10.90 -8.46
C ILE A 115 7.28 10.05 -7.98
N GLY A 116 6.70 10.36 -6.82
CA GLY A 116 5.54 9.68 -6.27
C GLY A 116 4.75 10.57 -5.32
N LEU A 117 3.46 10.66 -5.57
CA LEU A 117 2.48 11.34 -4.74
C LEU A 117 1.28 10.41 -4.56
N PHE A 118 1.12 9.86 -3.36
CA PHE A 118 0.18 8.78 -3.11
C PHE A 118 -0.73 9.05 -1.94
N GLU A 119 -2.01 8.71 -2.08
CA GLU A 119 -2.92 8.55 -0.95
C GLU A 119 -2.81 7.11 -0.45
N GLN A 120 -2.34 6.91 0.78
CA GLN A 120 -2.13 5.60 1.40
C GLN A 120 -2.68 5.57 2.82
N ASN A 121 -2.89 4.36 3.33
CA ASN A 121 -3.13 4.13 4.75
C ASN A 121 -1.81 3.89 5.49
N THR A 122 -1.74 4.18 6.77
CA THR A 122 -0.56 3.91 7.61
C THR A 122 -0.15 2.43 7.63
N LEU A 123 -1.09 1.51 7.36
CA LEU A 123 -0.84 0.07 7.26
C LEU A 123 -0.35 -0.38 5.87
N ASP A 124 -0.36 0.51 4.88
CA ASP A 124 0.12 0.21 3.53
C ASP A 124 1.65 0.17 3.49
N THR A 125 2.16 -0.23 2.34
CA THR A 125 3.59 -0.31 2.07
C THR A 125 3.97 0.57 0.90
N LEU A 126 5.09 1.26 1.01
CA LEU A 126 5.76 1.96 -0.07
C LEU A 126 6.93 1.10 -0.56
N LEU A 127 6.95 0.76 -1.83
CA LEU A 127 8.09 0.12 -2.49
C LEU A 127 8.88 1.17 -3.28
N LEU A 128 10.16 1.32 -2.96
CA LEU A 128 11.07 2.22 -3.66
C LEU A 128 12.10 1.40 -4.44
N PHE A 129 12.12 1.55 -5.75
CA PHE A 129 13.02 0.80 -6.63
C PHE A 129 14.24 1.65 -6.96
N THR A 130 15.42 1.02 -6.99
CA THR A 130 16.69 1.70 -7.24
C THR A 130 17.30 1.32 -8.58
N ASN A 131 18.15 2.20 -9.11
CA ASN A 131 18.93 1.95 -10.33
C ASN A 131 19.86 0.74 -10.22
N LYS A 132 20.24 0.32 -9.01
CA LYS A 132 21.15 -0.81 -8.75
C LYS A 132 20.43 -2.18 -8.62
N GLY A 133 19.16 -2.24 -9.00
CA GLY A 133 18.40 -3.50 -9.00
C GLY A 133 17.92 -3.97 -7.63
N ASN A 134 17.86 -3.05 -6.67
CA ASN A 134 17.30 -3.28 -5.35
C ASN A 134 15.98 -2.54 -5.19
N TYR A 135 15.18 -3.01 -4.24
CA TYR A 135 14.05 -2.25 -3.74
C TYR A 135 14.12 -2.10 -2.23
N LEU A 136 13.50 -1.05 -1.74
CA LEU A 136 13.34 -0.76 -0.33
C LEU A 136 11.88 -1.00 0.02
N TYR A 137 11.66 -1.81 1.02
CA TYR A 137 10.33 -2.09 1.56
C TYR A 137 10.11 -1.16 2.76
N VAL A 138 9.24 -0.19 2.63
CA VAL A 138 9.03 0.85 3.63
C VAL A 138 7.56 0.84 4.07
N PRO A 139 7.22 0.31 5.26
CA PRO A 139 5.88 0.46 5.80
C PRO A 139 5.55 1.93 6.00
N VAL A 140 4.36 2.36 5.58
CA VAL A 140 3.98 3.79 5.59
C VAL A 140 4.01 4.40 6.99
N HIS A 141 3.66 3.62 8.03
CA HIS A 141 3.74 4.10 9.42
C HIS A 141 5.15 4.47 9.88
N THR A 142 6.21 3.95 9.24
CA THR A 142 7.61 4.26 9.57
C THR A 142 8.10 5.56 8.93
N LEU A 143 7.36 6.08 7.95
CA LEU A 143 7.69 7.35 7.31
C LEU A 143 7.57 8.52 8.30
N PRO A 144 8.46 9.52 8.23
CA PRO A 144 8.36 10.70 9.06
C PRO A 144 7.08 11.47 8.74
N GLU A 145 6.32 11.79 9.78
CA GLU A 145 5.16 12.69 9.67
C GLU A 145 5.64 14.13 9.72
N LEU A 146 5.41 14.86 8.65
CA LEU A 146 5.90 16.22 8.46
C LEU A 146 4.80 17.09 7.86
N LYS A 147 4.99 18.41 7.91
CA LYS A 147 4.11 19.36 7.22
C LYS A 147 4.39 19.34 5.73
N TRP A 148 3.42 19.79 4.94
CA TRP A 148 3.58 19.85 3.48
C TRP A 148 4.79 20.66 3.02
N LYS A 149 5.02 21.80 3.65
CA LYS A 149 6.13 22.72 3.35
C LYS A 149 7.48 22.30 3.96
N ASP A 150 7.53 21.21 4.72
CA ASP A 150 8.80 20.69 5.23
C ASP A 150 9.48 19.85 4.16
N LEU A 151 10.79 19.91 4.09
CA LEU A 151 11.59 18.99 3.31
C LEU A 151 11.49 17.58 3.93
N GLY A 152 11.26 16.54 3.11
CA GLY A 152 11.24 15.16 3.58
C GLY A 152 12.56 14.73 4.26
N LYS A 153 12.58 13.53 4.81
CA LYS A 153 13.84 12.90 5.26
C LYS A 153 14.35 11.98 4.15
N HIS A 154 15.68 11.97 3.97
CA HIS A 154 16.28 11.07 2.98
C HIS A 154 16.08 9.61 3.38
N VAL A 155 15.77 8.77 2.40
CA VAL A 155 15.45 7.35 2.60
C VAL A 155 16.59 6.55 3.24
N SER A 156 17.85 6.97 3.07
CA SER A 156 19.00 6.36 3.76
C SER A 156 18.92 6.39 5.29
N ASN A 157 18.09 7.28 5.85
CA ASN A 157 17.83 7.31 7.28
C ASN A 157 16.88 6.20 7.74
N LEU A 158 16.13 5.59 6.81
CA LEU A 158 15.21 4.50 7.06
C LEU A 158 15.86 3.16 6.68
N VAL A 159 16.44 3.10 5.48
CA VAL A 159 17.11 1.91 4.94
C VAL A 159 18.44 2.37 4.34
N PRO A 160 19.60 1.89 4.84
CA PRO A 160 20.91 2.30 4.34
C PRO A 160 21.09 1.87 2.88
N ILE A 161 21.25 2.82 1.98
CA ILE A 161 21.56 2.64 0.57
C ILE A 161 22.98 3.13 0.29
N LYS A 162 23.58 2.65 -0.81
CA LYS A 162 24.92 3.09 -1.24
C LYS A 162 24.83 4.51 -1.82
N GLU A 163 25.95 5.22 -1.83
CA GLU A 163 26.04 6.59 -2.32
C GLU A 163 25.70 6.72 -3.81
N ASP A 164 26.03 5.71 -4.61
CA ASP A 164 25.72 5.63 -6.05
C ASP A 164 24.35 5.01 -6.38
N GLU A 165 23.57 4.66 -5.35
CA GLU A 165 22.26 4.04 -5.48
C GLU A 165 21.16 5.09 -5.35
N LYS A 166 20.37 5.28 -6.43
CA LYS A 166 19.30 6.28 -6.52
C LYS A 166 17.95 5.62 -6.65
N VAL A 167 16.94 6.23 -6.03
CA VAL A 167 15.53 5.84 -6.22
C VAL A 167 15.06 6.29 -7.59
N ILE A 168 14.55 5.37 -8.40
CA ILE A 168 14.07 5.65 -9.76
C ILE A 168 12.56 5.51 -9.89
N LYS A 169 11.92 4.75 -9.03
CA LYS A 169 10.46 4.54 -9.03
C LYS A 169 9.94 4.30 -7.63
N ALA A 170 8.78 4.85 -7.34
CA ALA A 170 8.01 4.58 -6.13
C ALA A 170 6.68 3.94 -6.52
N LEU A 171 6.24 2.94 -5.77
CA LEU A 171 4.95 2.29 -5.90
C LEU A 171 4.26 2.24 -4.54
N ALA A 172 3.02 2.73 -4.48
CA ALA A 172 2.14 2.56 -3.34
C ALA A 172 1.47 1.19 -3.40
N VAL A 173 1.50 0.44 -2.31
CA VAL A 173 0.95 -0.92 -2.26
C VAL A 173 0.07 -1.06 -1.04
N SER A 174 -1.22 -1.20 -1.24
CA SER A 174 -2.20 -1.53 -0.20
C SER A 174 -2.42 -3.04 -0.05
N LYS A 175 -2.23 -3.78 -1.14
CA LYS A 175 -2.36 -5.23 -1.14
C LYS A 175 -1.34 -5.86 -2.08
N PHE A 176 -0.64 -6.87 -1.58
CA PHE A 176 0.27 -7.69 -2.38
C PHE A 176 -0.53 -8.82 -3.06
N ASP A 177 -0.73 -8.68 -4.35
CA ASP A 177 -1.52 -9.56 -5.20
C ASP A 177 -0.73 -10.06 -6.43
N ASP A 178 -1.42 -10.59 -7.43
CA ASP A 178 -0.83 -11.12 -8.66
C ASP A 178 -0.56 -10.05 -9.74
N ARG A 179 -0.62 -8.75 -9.40
CA ARG A 179 -0.19 -7.70 -10.34
C ARG A 179 1.26 -7.89 -10.75
N GLU A 180 1.56 -7.56 -11.99
CA GLU A 180 2.87 -7.78 -12.59
C GLU A 180 3.72 -6.49 -12.52
N ILE A 181 4.90 -6.60 -11.95
CA ILE A 181 5.94 -5.56 -12.01
C ILE A 181 6.91 -5.94 -13.12
N ILE A 182 7.08 -5.04 -14.08
CA ILE A 182 7.96 -5.22 -15.23
C ILE A 182 9.14 -4.28 -15.12
N THR A 183 10.32 -4.84 -15.29
CA THR A 183 11.58 -4.12 -15.15
C THR A 183 12.34 -4.09 -16.47
N PHE A 184 12.93 -2.95 -16.78
CA PHE A 184 13.81 -2.76 -17.94
C PHE A 184 15.16 -2.23 -17.49
N THR A 185 16.24 -2.74 -18.11
CA THR A 185 17.61 -2.31 -17.79
C THR A 185 18.26 -1.59 -18.97
N SER A 186 19.30 -0.81 -18.69
CA SER A 186 20.05 -0.04 -19.71
C SER A 186 20.70 -0.95 -20.75
N ASN A 187 21.12 -2.15 -20.38
CA ASN A 187 21.67 -3.17 -21.28
C ASN A 187 20.61 -4.00 -22.00
N GLY A 188 19.35 -3.56 -21.97
CA GLY A 188 18.26 -4.16 -22.75
C GLY A 188 17.74 -5.48 -22.20
N MET A 189 17.82 -5.71 -20.90
CA MET A 189 17.19 -6.84 -20.25
C MET A 189 15.82 -6.46 -19.70
N THR A 190 14.93 -7.44 -19.58
CA THR A 190 13.59 -7.28 -19.00
C THR A 190 13.13 -8.52 -18.29
N LYS A 191 12.23 -8.35 -17.36
CA LYS A 191 11.49 -9.45 -16.72
C LYS A 191 10.18 -8.96 -16.12
N LYS A 192 9.25 -9.88 -15.87
CA LYS A 192 8.09 -9.68 -15.01
C LYS A 192 8.30 -10.38 -13.68
N SER A 193 7.81 -9.80 -12.61
CA SER A 193 7.73 -10.42 -11.28
C SER A 193 6.35 -10.12 -10.68
N LEU A 194 5.80 -11.02 -9.88
CA LEU A 194 4.51 -10.79 -9.24
C LEU A 194 4.68 -9.90 -8.02
N LEU A 195 3.77 -8.97 -7.81
CA LEU A 195 3.82 -8.04 -6.67
C LEU A 195 3.82 -8.79 -5.33
N LYS A 196 3.12 -9.92 -5.23
CA LYS A 196 3.12 -10.78 -4.03
C LYS A 196 4.50 -11.30 -3.64
N ASP A 197 5.45 -11.42 -4.59
CA ASP A 197 6.81 -11.91 -4.31
C ASP A 197 7.68 -10.86 -3.61
N PHE A 198 7.22 -9.60 -3.53
CA PHE A 198 7.94 -8.50 -2.88
C PHE A 198 7.65 -8.39 -1.38
N VAL A 199 6.79 -9.22 -0.82
CA VAL A 199 6.55 -9.28 0.63
C VAL A 199 7.78 -9.79 1.35
N VAL A 200 8.20 -9.08 2.38
CA VAL A 200 9.35 -9.46 3.20
C VAL A 200 9.08 -9.25 4.69
N GLN A 201 9.69 -10.08 5.52
CA GLN A 201 9.63 -9.94 6.98
C GLN A 201 10.72 -9.02 7.55
N ARG A 202 11.85 -8.90 6.84
CA ARG A 202 12.99 -8.07 7.26
C ARG A 202 13.31 -7.06 6.16
N TYR A 203 13.14 -5.80 6.47
CA TYR A 203 13.25 -4.68 5.53
C TYR A 203 14.27 -3.61 5.95
N SER A 204 15.19 -3.94 6.85
CA SER A 204 16.26 -3.03 7.30
C SER A 204 17.40 -2.83 6.28
N LYS A 205 17.37 -3.53 5.16
CA LYS A 205 18.39 -3.46 4.10
C LYS A 205 17.73 -3.46 2.72
N PRO A 206 18.39 -2.90 1.69
CA PRO A 206 17.95 -3.04 0.30
C PRO A 206 17.86 -4.51 -0.10
N ILE A 207 16.84 -4.84 -0.88
CA ILE A 207 16.52 -6.21 -1.28
C ILE A 207 16.63 -6.30 -2.79
N MET A 208 17.45 -7.24 -3.28
CA MET A 208 17.64 -7.44 -4.72
C MET A 208 16.35 -7.95 -5.38
N PHE A 209 15.84 -7.24 -6.38
CA PHE A 209 14.71 -7.68 -7.21
C PHE A 209 15.14 -8.08 -8.63
N ILE A 210 16.26 -7.60 -9.11
CA ILE A 210 16.87 -8.02 -10.38
C ILE A 210 18.38 -8.11 -10.23
N ARG A 211 18.98 -9.16 -10.81
CA ARG A 211 20.45 -9.29 -10.87
C ARG A 211 20.94 -8.56 -12.12
N LEU A 212 21.62 -7.45 -11.92
CA LEU A 212 22.25 -6.70 -12.99
C LEU A 212 23.60 -7.32 -13.36
N LYS A 213 23.98 -7.17 -14.63
CA LYS A 213 25.34 -7.43 -15.10
C LYS A 213 26.22 -6.21 -14.82
N ASP A 214 27.53 -6.36 -15.01
CA ASP A 214 28.47 -5.26 -14.84
C ASP A 214 28.08 -4.08 -15.75
N ASN A 215 28.14 -2.88 -15.20
CA ASN A 215 27.75 -1.61 -15.86
C ASN A 215 26.31 -1.55 -16.38
N ASP A 216 25.39 -2.35 -15.81
CA ASP A 216 23.97 -2.26 -16.11
C ASP A 216 23.24 -1.52 -14.99
N GLU A 217 22.17 -0.84 -15.34
CA GLU A 217 21.29 -0.14 -14.40
C GLU A 217 19.84 -0.36 -14.77
N VAL A 218 18.95 -0.30 -13.78
CA VAL A 218 17.52 -0.30 -14.03
C VAL A 218 17.10 1.07 -14.58
N VAL A 219 16.41 1.06 -15.70
CA VAL A 219 15.92 2.28 -16.37
C VAL A 219 14.47 2.57 -15.98
N ASP A 220 13.61 1.58 -16.07
CA ASP A 220 12.18 1.74 -15.75
C ASP A 220 11.64 0.52 -14.99
N VAL A 221 10.72 0.78 -14.04
CA VAL A 221 9.92 -0.21 -13.31
C VAL A 221 8.46 0.17 -13.46
N LEU A 222 7.66 -0.69 -14.07
CA LEU A 222 6.31 -0.41 -14.55
C LEU A 222 5.33 -1.44 -13.98
N MET A 223 4.13 -1.01 -13.62
CA MET A 223 3.08 -1.87 -13.07
C MET A 223 1.70 -1.63 -13.76
N GLU A 224 1.71 -0.94 -14.89
CA GLU A 224 0.49 -0.61 -15.63
C GLU A 224 -0.22 -1.88 -16.15
N PRO A 225 -1.57 -1.93 -16.13
CA PRO A 225 -2.36 -3.12 -16.47
C PRO A 225 -2.50 -3.37 -17.98
N TYR A 226 -1.71 -2.68 -18.81
CA TYR A 226 -1.78 -2.77 -20.27
C TYR A 226 -0.89 -3.88 -20.83
N ASN A 227 -1.07 -4.17 -22.13
CA ASN A 227 -0.41 -5.30 -22.80
C ASN A 227 0.62 -4.88 -23.85
N GLU A 228 0.70 -3.61 -24.20
CA GLU A 228 1.63 -3.11 -25.21
C GLU A 228 2.90 -2.59 -24.57
N VAL A 229 4.05 -2.98 -25.09
CA VAL A 229 5.39 -2.56 -24.63
C VAL A 229 6.09 -1.81 -25.73
N PHE A 230 6.59 -0.61 -25.40
CA PHE A 230 7.46 0.15 -26.28
C PHE A 230 8.78 0.47 -25.59
N ILE A 231 9.88 0.21 -26.27
CA ILE A 231 11.24 0.49 -25.78
C ILE A 231 11.90 1.46 -26.75
N ALA A 232 12.51 2.52 -26.22
CA ALA A 232 13.35 3.44 -26.98
C ALA A 232 14.81 3.35 -26.50
N THR A 233 15.75 3.36 -27.46
CA THR A 233 17.19 3.38 -27.18
C THR A 233 17.77 4.77 -27.30
N LYS A 234 18.90 5.04 -26.66
CA LYS A 234 19.59 6.33 -26.70
C LYS A 234 19.96 6.75 -28.15
N LYS A 235 20.44 5.81 -28.97
CA LYS A 235 20.79 6.08 -30.37
C LYS A 235 19.61 6.10 -31.34
N GLY A 236 18.37 6.09 -30.81
CA GLY A 236 17.19 6.38 -31.61
C GLY A 236 16.51 5.17 -32.24
N TYR A 237 16.55 3.99 -31.65
CA TYR A 237 15.76 2.84 -32.08
C TYR A 237 14.56 2.65 -31.17
N GLY A 238 13.43 2.22 -31.75
CA GLY A 238 12.21 1.89 -31.05
C GLY A 238 11.71 0.48 -31.38
N LEU A 239 11.29 -0.25 -30.38
CA LEU A 239 10.75 -1.59 -30.53
C LEU A 239 9.40 -1.70 -29.83
N TRP A 240 8.40 -2.18 -30.55
CA TRP A 240 7.05 -2.44 -30.07
C TRP A 240 6.74 -3.93 -30.10
N TYR A 241 6.30 -4.51 -28.96
CA TYR A 241 5.93 -5.91 -28.84
C TYR A 241 4.91 -6.15 -27.73
N ASP A 242 4.38 -7.37 -27.64
CA ASP A 242 3.40 -7.73 -26.65
C ASP A 242 4.03 -8.08 -25.28
N LYS A 243 3.43 -7.61 -24.20
CA LYS A 243 3.87 -7.88 -22.83
C LYS A 243 3.92 -9.37 -22.47
N SER A 244 3.08 -10.20 -23.12
CA SER A 244 3.07 -11.66 -22.90
C SER A 244 4.39 -12.33 -23.26
N GLU A 245 5.20 -11.73 -24.13
CA GLU A 245 6.52 -12.24 -24.47
C GLU A 245 7.56 -12.10 -23.34
N ILE A 246 7.28 -11.29 -22.32
CA ILE A 246 8.14 -11.16 -21.16
C ILE A 246 7.79 -12.26 -20.15
N PRO A 247 8.71 -13.16 -19.81
CA PRO A 247 8.44 -14.22 -18.86
C PRO A 247 8.27 -13.69 -17.44
N THR A 248 7.34 -14.27 -16.69
CA THR A 248 7.21 -14.07 -15.25
C THR A 248 8.22 -14.95 -14.53
N ILE A 249 9.17 -14.34 -13.84
CA ILE A 249 10.27 -15.03 -13.16
C ILE A 249 10.52 -14.41 -11.80
N GLY A 250 11.04 -15.22 -10.88
CA GLY A 250 11.27 -14.80 -9.50
C GLY A 250 12.28 -13.64 -9.36
N LEU A 251 12.27 -13.04 -8.19
CA LEU A 251 13.24 -12.03 -7.80
C LEU A 251 14.68 -12.62 -7.88
N LYS A 252 15.68 -11.76 -7.92
CA LYS A 252 17.12 -12.11 -7.98
C LYS A 252 17.59 -12.81 -9.28
N THR A 253 16.76 -12.85 -10.32
CA THR A 253 17.12 -13.32 -11.67
C THR A 253 17.53 -12.15 -12.56
N ALA A 254 18.33 -12.40 -13.60
CA ALA A 254 18.80 -11.37 -14.52
C ALA A 254 17.77 -10.96 -15.60
N GLY A 255 16.71 -11.72 -15.77
CA GLY A 255 15.74 -11.48 -16.85
C GLY A 255 16.16 -12.04 -18.20
N VAL A 256 15.48 -11.59 -19.24
CA VAL A 256 15.68 -11.97 -20.64
C VAL A 256 15.95 -10.73 -21.50
N LYS A 257 16.48 -10.93 -22.71
CA LYS A 257 16.73 -9.82 -23.63
C LYS A 257 15.40 -9.18 -24.07
N ALA A 258 15.24 -7.88 -23.83
CA ALA A 258 14.10 -7.09 -24.26
C ALA A 258 14.24 -6.59 -25.69
N ILE A 259 15.41 -6.04 -26.00
CA ILE A 259 15.76 -5.45 -27.28
C ILE A 259 17.19 -5.85 -27.68
N ASN A 260 17.48 -5.93 -28.97
CA ASN A 260 18.82 -6.21 -29.47
C ASN A 260 19.60 -4.91 -29.65
N LEU A 261 20.41 -4.59 -28.67
CA LEU A 261 21.32 -3.44 -28.70
C LEU A 261 22.58 -3.76 -29.50
N LYS A 262 23.07 -2.79 -30.27
CA LYS A 262 24.39 -2.81 -30.92
C LYS A 262 25.10 -1.54 -30.48
N ASP A 263 25.98 -1.63 -29.49
CA ASP A 263 26.71 -0.50 -28.90
C ASP A 263 25.78 0.67 -28.52
N ASP A 264 24.64 0.34 -27.91
CA ASP A 264 23.58 1.26 -27.53
C ASP A 264 23.03 0.91 -26.17
N ASN A 265 22.24 1.79 -25.56
CA ASN A 265 21.58 1.56 -24.29
C ASN A 265 20.07 1.90 -24.41
N VAL A 266 19.27 1.29 -23.57
CA VAL A 266 17.86 1.67 -23.42
C VAL A 266 17.79 3.05 -22.77
N ALA A 267 17.03 3.96 -23.38
CA ALA A 267 16.75 5.27 -22.83
C ALA A 267 15.49 5.26 -21.97
N SER A 268 14.45 4.60 -22.44
CA SER A 268 13.20 4.42 -21.67
C SER A 268 12.38 3.26 -22.21
N ALA A 269 11.50 2.75 -21.37
CA ALA A 269 10.44 1.82 -21.74
C ALA A 269 9.10 2.31 -21.21
N CYS A 270 8.03 1.92 -21.86
CA CYS A 270 6.67 2.17 -21.39
C CYS A 270 5.75 0.98 -21.68
N ILE A 271 4.74 0.84 -20.84
CA ILE A 271 3.61 -0.06 -21.04
C ILE A 271 2.40 0.82 -21.29
N PHE A 272 1.63 0.52 -22.32
CA PHE A 272 0.60 1.42 -22.75
C PHE A 272 -0.66 0.69 -23.23
N ASP A 273 -1.74 1.45 -23.31
CA ASP A 273 -2.99 1.03 -23.91
C ASP A 273 -2.85 1.07 -25.44
N GLY A 274 -3.18 -0.02 -26.11
CA GLY A 274 -3.16 -0.12 -27.57
C GLY A 274 -4.07 0.90 -28.29
N THR A 275 -4.88 1.66 -27.58
CA THR A 275 -5.68 2.76 -28.13
C THR A 275 -4.89 4.06 -28.34
N PHE A 276 -3.69 4.19 -27.80
CA PHE A 276 -2.85 5.38 -27.99
C PHE A 276 -2.27 5.45 -29.39
N GLU A 277 -2.31 6.62 -29.98
CA GLU A 277 -1.98 6.83 -31.39
C GLU A 277 -0.55 7.31 -31.63
N TYR A 278 0.15 7.81 -30.62
CA TYR A 278 1.42 8.51 -30.82
C TYR A 278 2.51 8.04 -29.87
N VAL A 279 3.71 7.90 -30.43
CA VAL A 279 4.98 7.79 -29.69
C VAL A 279 5.61 9.18 -29.63
N THR A 280 5.76 9.73 -28.44
CA THR A 280 6.46 11.01 -28.24
C THR A 280 7.91 10.74 -27.88
N VAL A 281 8.84 11.36 -28.58
CA VAL A 281 10.29 11.20 -28.36
C VAL A 281 10.88 12.56 -28.04
N ILE A 282 11.74 12.59 -27.01
CA ILE A 282 12.42 13.80 -26.52
C ILE A 282 13.90 13.50 -26.41
N THR A 283 14.74 14.41 -26.93
CA THR A 283 16.19 14.28 -26.95
C THR A 283 16.85 15.16 -25.88
N HIS A 284 18.09 14.83 -25.52
CA HIS A 284 18.89 15.59 -24.56
C HIS A 284 19.22 17.04 -25.01
N LYS A 285 19.19 17.34 -26.33
CA LYS A 285 19.39 18.71 -26.84
C LYS A 285 18.08 19.47 -27.11
N GLY A 286 16.98 19.00 -26.52
CA GLY A 286 15.70 19.70 -26.58
C GLY A 286 14.96 19.60 -27.90
N LEU A 287 15.24 18.60 -28.74
CA LEU A 287 14.38 18.23 -29.84
C LEU A 287 13.31 17.26 -29.39
N ALA A 288 12.10 17.44 -29.91
CA ALA A 288 11.01 16.50 -29.66
C ALA A 288 10.09 16.36 -30.88
N LYS A 289 9.39 15.23 -30.92
CA LYS A 289 8.35 14.97 -31.93
C LYS A 289 7.39 13.91 -31.44
N ARG A 290 6.18 13.92 -32.00
CA ARG A 290 5.24 12.82 -31.92
C ARG A 290 5.21 12.07 -33.23
N ILE A 291 5.30 10.76 -33.19
CA ILE A 291 5.29 9.87 -34.36
C ILE A 291 4.00 9.05 -34.25
N LYS A 292 3.29 8.86 -35.36
CA LYS A 292 2.11 7.98 -35.36
C LYS A 292 2.54 6.56 -35.03
N LEU A 293 1.84 5.91 -34.12
CA LEU A 293 2.11 4.51 -33.75
C LEU A 293 1.96 3.58 -34.98
N SER A 294 1.09 3.94 -35.92
CA SER A 294 0.91 3.22 -37.19
C SER A 294 2.14 3.19 -38.10
N GLU A 295 3.17 4.03 -37.83
CA GLU A 295 4.46 3.95 -38.55
C GLU A 295 5.38 2.84 -38.00
N PHE A 296 4.96 2.18 -36.94
CA PHE A 296 5.67 1.05 -36.34
C PHE A 296 4.91 -0.25 -36.57
N GLU A 297 5.67 -1.30 -36.82
CA GLU A 297 5.13 -2.66 -36.87
C GLU A 297 5.34 -3.31 -35.49
N LYS A 298 4.26 -3.87 -34.95
CA LYS A 298 4.36 -4.70 -33.76
C LYS A 298 5.09 -5.99 -34.08
N THR A 299 6.19 -6.25 -33.43
CA THR A 299 7.06 -7.39 -33.68
C THR A 299 7.23 -8.24 -32.42
N THR A 300 8.23 -9.12 -32.44
CA THR A 300 8.60 -9.93 -31.28
C THR A 300 9.73 -9.27 -30.50
N ARG A 301 9.84 -9.63 -29.21
CA ARG A 301 10.92 -9.24 -28.30
C ARG A 301 12.30 -9.58 -28.88
N ALA A 302 13.33 -8.92 -28.38
CA ALA A 302 14.74 -9.13 -28.76
C ALA A 302 15.10 -8.81 -30.23
N LYS A 303 14.24 -8.11 -30.94
CA LYS A 303 14.58 -7.46 -32.22
C LYS A 303 15.30 -6.15 -32.00
N ARG A 304 15.89 -5.56 -33.03
CA ARG A 304 16.55 -4.24 -32.95
C ARG A 304 15.55 -3.09 -32.90
N GLY A 305 14.37 -3.28 -33.49
CA GLY A 305 13.39 -2.23 -33.69
C GLY A 305 13.67 -1.33 -34.92
N LEU A 306 12.89 -0.25 -35.02
CA LEU A 306 12.92 0.69 -36.10
C LEU A 306 13.56 2.02 -35.69
N LEU A 307 14.18 2.73 -36.62
CA LEU A 307 14.78 4.02 -36.32
C LEU A 307 13.69 5.05 -35.98
N LEU A 308 13.79 5.69 -34.81
CA LEU A 308 12.91 6.76 -34.33
C LEU A 308 13.37 8.15 -34.70
N LEU A 309 14.66 8.32 -34.89
CA LEU A 309 15.27 9.63 -35.02
C LEU A 309 16.34 9.58 -36.12
N ARG A 310 16.27 10.51 -37.06
CA ARG A 310 17.32 10.63 -38.08
C ARG A 310 18.61 11.13 -37.43
N GLU A 311 19.70 10.40 -37.62
CA GLU A 311 21.01 10.80 -37.15
C GLU A 311 21.54 11.94 -38.03
N VAL A 312 22.01 12.99 -37.39
CA VAL A 312 22.73 14.11 -38.05
C VAL A 312 24.13 14.14 -37.47
N LYS A 313 25.14 13.71 -38.27
CA LYS A 313 26.53 13.59 -37.83
C LYS A 313 27.11 14.87 -37.24
N SER A 314 26.72 16.04 -37.76
CA SER A 314 27.15 17.37 -37.28
C SER A 314 26.49 17.76 -35.95
N ASN A 315 25.39 17.14 -35.59
CA ASN A 315 24.65 17.39 -34.34
C ASN A 315 24.03 16.10 -33.81
N PRO A 316 24.83 15.17 -33.29
CA PRO A 316 24.33 13.90 -32.78
C PRO A 316 23.37 14.13 -31.64
N GLN A 317 22.27 13.42 -31.68
CA GLN A 317 21.20 13.48 -30.68
C GLN A 317 21.09 12.13 -29.96
N GLU A 318 20.79 12.17 -28.68
CA GLU A 318 20.40 10.98 -27.91
C GLU A 318 18.98 11.14 -27.40
N ILE A 319 18.21 10.07 -27.47
CA ILE A 319 16.88 10.04 -26.87
C ILE A 319 17.07 10.01 -25.33
N LEU A 320 16.40 10.95 -24.67
CA LEU A 320 16.37 11.03 -23.22
C LEU A 320 15.15 10.27 -22.67
N LYS A 321 13.97 10.48 -23.29
CA LYS A 321 12.73 9.81 -22.91
C LYS A 321 11.81 9.60 -24.10
N ALA A 322 11.03 8.54 -24.07
CA ALA A 322 9.94 8.29 -25.00
C ALA A 322 8.67 7.93 -24.20
N TYR A 323 7.53 8.41 -24.69
CA TYR A 323 6.22 8.17 -24.09
C TYR A 323 5.25 7.63 -25.13
N VAL A 324 4.47 6.61 -24.78
CA VAL A 324 3.26 6.22 -25.50
C VAL A 324 2.11 6.36 -24.49
N SER A 325 1.41 7.48 -24.56
CA SER A 325 0.41 7.85 -23.55
C SER A 325 -0.62 8.80 -24.11
N ASP A 326 -1.63 9.16 -23.31
CA ASP A 326 -2.56 10.23 -23.66
C ASP A 326 -1.80 11.50 -24.02
N ALA A 327 -2.19 12.11 -25.13
CA ALA A 327 -1.59 13.34 -25.63
C ALA A 327 -1.76 14.54 -24.67
N LYS A 328 -2.75 14.51 -23.77
CA LYS A 328 -2.97 15.54 -22.75
C LYS A 328 -2.02 15.46 -21.57
N LYS A 329 -1.22 14.41 -21.47
CA LYS A 329 -0.27 14.21 -20.40
C LYS A 329 0.70 15.37 -20.26
N MET A 330 0.96 15.77 -19.01
CA MET A 330 1.90 16.84 -18.67
C MET A 330 3.25 16.22 -18.35
N ILE A 331 4.31 16.81 -18.89
CA ILE A 331 5.70 16.45 -18.59
C ILE A 331 6.49 17.67 -18.18
N MET A 332 7.50 17.46 -17.36
CA MET A 332 8.45 18.47 -16.94
C MET A 332 9.79 18.25 -17.65
N LEU A 333 10.27 19.28 -18.31
CA LEU A 333 11.63 19.35 -18.88
C LEU A 333 12.55 19.97 -17.83
N VAL A 334 13.66 19.32 -17.52
CA VAL A 334 14.65 19.79 -16.55
C VAL A 334 15.95 20.12 -17.26
N SER A 335 16.49 21.32 -17.05
CA SER A 335 17.77 21.79 -17.58
C SER A 335 18.44 22.73 -16.59
N ASP A 336 19.68 22.48 -16.16
CA ASP A 336 20.53 23.39 -15.38
C ASP A 336 19.77 24.36 -14.43
N ASN A 337 19.06 23.85 -13.43
CA ASN A 337 18.25 24.62 -12.48
C ASN A 337 16.99 25.30 -13.04
N ASP A 338 16.58 24.98 -14.27
CA ASP A 338 15.34 25.47 -14.85
C ASP A 338 14.42 24.32 -15.20
N THR A 339 13.14 24.48 -14.90
CA THR A 339 12.11 23.51 -15.19
C THR A 339 11.02 24.14 -16.07
N LYS A 340 10.57 23.41 -17.08
CA LYS A 340 9.51 23.85 -17.96
C LYS A 340 8.47 22.75 -18.11
N GLU A 341 7.25 23.06 -17.73
CA GLU A 341 6.11 22.18 -17.96
C GLU A 341 5.55 22.33 -19.37
N ILE A 342 5.29 21.21 -20.04
CA ILE A 342 4.66 21.18 -21.37
C ILE A 342 3.65 20.03 -21.45
N LYS A 343 2.63 20.21 -22.29
CA LYS A 343 1.73 19.12 -22.67
C LYS A 343 2.29 18.36 -23.85
N LEU A 344 2.11 17.04 -23.90
CA LEU A 344 2.52 16.26 -25.08
C LEU A 344 1.84 16.74 -26.36
N THR A 345 0.63 17.32 -26.28
CA THR A 345 -0.07 17.92 -27.44
C THR A 345 0.67 19.09 -28.07
N GLU A 346 1.52 19.81 -27.33
CA GLU A 346 2.29 20.94 -27.84
C GLU A 346 3.47 20.49 -28.72
N ILE A 347 3.87 19.21 -28.64
CA ILE A 347 4.92 18.63 -29.44
C ILE A 347 4.37 18.30 -30.84
N PRO A 348 4.99 18.76 -31.93
CA PRO A 348 4.46 18.55 -33.26
C PRO A 348 4.49 17.08 -33.68
N ILE A 349 3.51 16.71 -34.53
CA ILE A 349 3.47 15.39 -35.17
C ILE A 349 4.39 15.45 -36.39
N MET A 350 5.31 14.50 -36.48
CA MET A 350 6.29 14.41 -37.55
C MET A 350 6.52 12.93 -37.92
N ASP A 351 7.02 12.70 -39.11
CA ASP A 351 7.37 11.36 -39.56
C ASP A 351 8.53 10.75 -38.75
N ARG A 352 8.65 9.45 -38.81
CA ARG A 352 9.65 8.67 -38.05
C ARG A 352 11.09 9.04 -38.46
N TYR A 353 11.34 9.42 -39.67
CA TYR A 353 12.69 9.77 -40.18
C TYR A 353 13.09 11.23 -39.97
N SER A 354 12.23 12.06 -39.42
CA SER A 354 12.58 13.46 -39.13
C SER A 354 13.52 13.59 -37.92
N THR A 355 14.16 14.75 -37.80
CA THR A 355 15.05 15.08 -36.68
C THR A 355 14.31 15.58 -35.45
N GLY A 356 13.01 15.87 -35.56
CA GLY A 356 12.21 16.52 -34.52
C GLY A 356 12.25 18.05 -34.59
N SER A 357 11.44 18.69 -33.78
CA SER A 357 11.31 20.14 -33.62
C SER A 357 11.92 20.57 -32.28
N THR A 358 12.51 21.77 -32.26
CA THR A 358 13.09 22.35 -31.05
C THR A 358 11.98 22.79 -30.09
N ILE A 359 11.91 22.18 -28.90
CA ILE A 359 11.01 22.57 -27.80
C ILE A 359 11.71 23.45 -26.77
N THR A 360 13.04 23.32 -26.68
CA THR A 360 13.91 24.19 -25.89
C THR A 360 15.29 24.27 -26.53
N LYS A 361 15.99 25.39 -26.34
CA LYS A 361 17.37 25.57 -26.76
C LYS A 361 18.39 25.12 -25.72
N LYS A 362 17.90 24.85 -24.49
CA LYS A 362 18.71 24.35 -23.39
C LYS A 362 18.93 22.86 -23.52
N LYS A 363 20.09 22.39 -23.07
CA LYS A 363 20.35 20.97 -22.93
C LYS A 363 19.47 20.45 -21.79
N LEU A 364 18.78 19.34 -22.02
CA LEU A 364 17.95 18.69 -21.01
C LEU A 364 18.77 17.67 -20.23
N ASP A 365 18.66 17.73 -18.92
CA ASP A 365 19.26 16.77 -18.00
C ASP A 365 18.30 15.62 -17.71
N ASN A 366 17.01 15.92 -17.61
CA ASN A 366 15.96 14.92 -17.38
C ASN A 366 14.61 15.35 -17.97
N VAL A 367 13.74 14.37 -18.13
CA VAL A 367 12.32 14.56 -18.48
C VAL A 367 11.51 13.58 -17.63
N TYR A 368 10.53 14.08 -16.93
CA TYR A 368 9.68 13.24 -16.10
C TYR A 368 8.19 13.63 -16.22
N GLU A 369 7.34 12.70 -15.86
CA GLU A 369 5.90 12.96 -15.80
C GLU A 369 5.57 13.74 -14.54
N VAL A 370 4.70 14.75 -14.66
CA VAL A 370 4.20 15.47 -13.49
C VAL A 370 3.38 14.50 -12.64
N SER A 371 3.81 14.30 -11.41
CA SER A 371 3.13 13.38 -10.49
C SER A 371 1.83 14.00 -9.99
N HIS A 372 0.74 13.27 -10.16
CA HIS A 372 -0.56 13.60 -9.58
C HIS A 372 -0.86 12.68 -8.41
N LEU A 373 -1.74 13.12 -7.52
CA LEU A 373 -2.19 12.29 -6.41
C LEU A 373 -2.85 11.03 -6.96
N THR A 374 -2.27 9.89 -6.63
CA THR A 374 -2.78 8.57 -7.01
C THR A 374 -3.10 7.74 -5.77
N LYS A 375 -4.08 6.86 -5.91
CA LYS A 375 -4.45 5.87 -4.90
C LYS A 375 -4.23 4.49 -5.49
N ASP A 376 -3.75 3.55 -4.68
CA ASP A 376 -3.69 2.14 -5.10
C ASP A 376 -5.12 1.58 -5.17
N ASP A 377 -5.78 1.74 -6.32
CA ASP A 377 -7.14 1.29 -6.58
C ASP A 377 -7.19 -0.23 -6.78
N VAL A 378 -7.00 -0.97 -5.70
CA VAL A 378 -7.31 -2.42 -5.67
C VAL A 378 -8.84 -2.66 -5.80
N THR A 379 -9.64 -1.60 -5.70
CA THR A 379 -11.11 -1.66 -5.62
C THR A 379 -11.84 -1.54 -6.95
N ASN A 380 -11.16 -1.29 -8.08
CA ASN A 380 -11.82 -1.15 -9.38
C ASN A 380 -12.11 -2.49 -10.11
N LYS A 381 -12.37 -3.56 -9.35
CA LYS A 381 -13.13 -4.73 -9.83
C LYS A 381 -14.46 -4.84 -9.10
N LYS A 382 -15.25 -3.77 -9.07
CA LYS A 382 -16.68 -3.82 -8.76
C LYS A 382 -17.52 -3.94 -10.02
N GLU A 383 -17.17 -4.85 -10.92
CA GLU A 383 -18.13 -5.37 -11.90
C GLU A 383 -17.86 -6.87 -12.07
N VAL A 384 -18.88 -7.65 -11.79
CA VAL A 384 -18.99 -9.10 -11.73
C VAL A 384 -18.81 -9.68 -10.32
N THR A 385 -19.68 -9.35 -9.39
CA THR A 385 -20.21 -10.29 -8.39
C THR A 385 -21.45 -9.69 -7.70
N LYS A 386 -22.52 -9.54 -8.45
CA LYS A 386 -23.87 -9.39 -7.87
C LYS A 386 -24.61 -10.74 -7.77
N SER A 387 -23.92 -11.85 -7.64
CA SER A 387 -24.57 -13.16 -7.57
C SER A 387 -24.01 -14.16 -6.54
N VAL A 388 -23.12 -13.78 -5.62
CA VAL A 388 -22.60 -14.75 -4.62
C VAL A 388 -22.72 -14.25 -3.17
N THR A 389 -23.58 -13.28 -2.87
CA THR A 389 -23.78 -12.76 -1.52
C THR A 389 -25.14 -13.09 -0.94
N LYS A 390 -25.66 -14.30 -1.19
CA LYS A 390 -26.87 -14.79 -0.49
C LYS A 390 -26.74 -16.19 0.11
N GLU A 391 -25.62 -16.89 -0.02
CA GLU A 391 -25.47 -18.24 0.52
C GLU A 391 -24.43 -18.39 1.66
N GLU A 392 -23.53 -17.46 1.89
CA GLU A 392 -22.55 -17.53 3.00
C GLU A 392 -23.01 -16.88 4.32
N ALA A 393 -24.24 -16.41 4.40
CA ALA A 393 -24.83 -15.83 5.63
C ALA A 393 -25.68 -16.82 6.42
N LYS A 394 -25.64 -18.14 6.13
CA LYS A 394 -26.50 -19.14 6.76
C LYS A 394 -25.76 -20.30 7.45
N GLU A 395 -24.49 -20.19 7.80
CA GLU A 395 -23.83 -21.17 8.67
C GLU A 395 -22.98 -20.49 9.75
N LYS A 396 -23.57 -19.57 10.50
CA LYS A 396 -23.20 -19.42 11.91
C LYS A 396 -24.21 -20.26 12.69
N LYS A 397 -23.84 -21.48 13.03
CA LYS A 397 -24.53 -22.27 14.05
C LYS A 397 -24.55 -21.41 15.31
N GLU A 398 -25.74 -21.00 15.73
CA GLU A 398 -25.97 -20.54 17.09
C GLU A 398 -25.62 -21.73 18.00
N VAL A 399 -24.46 -21.63 18.66
CA VAL A 399 -24.10 -22.55 19.74
C VAL A 399 -25.14 -22.31 20.83
N SER A 400 -25.95 -23.29 21.13
CA SER A 400 -27.01 -23.15 22.11
C SER A 400 -26.40 -22.92 23.51
N LEU A 401 -27.01 -22.04 24.28
CA LEU A 401 -26.59 -21.76 25.66
C LEU A 401 -26.42 -23.03 26.52
N LYS A 402 -27.10 -24.12 26.17
CA LYS A 402 -26.97 -25.43 26.83
C LYS A 402 -25.61 -26.10 26.58
N GLU A 403 -25.01 -25.96 25.40
CA GLU A 403 -23.68 -26.55 25.11
C GLU A 403 -22.53 -25.80 25.79
N ILE A 404 -22.81 -24.57 26.25
CA ILE A 404 -21.85 -23.75 26.99
C ILE A 404 -21.90 -24.13 28.50
N ASP A 405 -23.10 -24.35 29.05
CA ASP A 405 -23.27 -24.75 30.45
C ASP A 405 -22.64 -26.12 30.75
N ASP A 406 -22.64 -27.07 29.78
CA ASP A 406 -22.06 -28.41 29.98
C ASP A 406 -20.52 -28.45 30.03
N LYS A 407 -19.84 -27.37 29.62
CA LYS A 407 -18.37 -27.33 29.52
C LYS A 407 -17.66 -26.49 30.61
N PHE A 408 -18.39 -25.80 31.43
CA PHE A 408 -17.82 -24.90 32.44
C PHE A 408 -18.34 -25.18 33.83
N MET A 409 -17.44 -25.23 34.80
CA MET A 409 -17.78 -25.23 36.19
C MET A 409 -18.52 -23.93 36.52
N THR A 410 -19.81 -24.03 36.75
CA THR A 410 -20.64 -22.89 37.13
C THR A 410 -20.40 -22.57 38.64
N ILE A 411 -20.93 -21.45 39.13
CA ILE A 411 -20.91 -21.13 40.54
C ILE A 411 -21.60 -22.27 41.35
N ASP A 412 -22.61 -22.89 40.77
CA ASP A 412 -23.33 -24.01 41.35
C ASP A 412 -22.44 -25.25 41.43
N ASP A 413 -21.68 -25.58 40.36
CA ASP A 413 -20.72 -26.69 40.38
C ASP A 413 -19.58 -26.47 41.37
N PHE A 414 -19.12 -25.21 41.49
CA PHE A 414 -18.12 -24.84 42.48
C PHE A 414 -18.64 -25.02 43.92
N LEU A 415 -19.88 -24.59 44.17
CA LEU A 415 -20.50 -24.69 45.49
C LEU A 415 -20.86 -26.13 45.85
N ASP A 416 -21.18 -27.00 44.87
CA ASP A 416 -21.50 -28.40 45.10
C ASP A 416 -20.24 -29.24 45.35
N ASN A 417 -19.07 -28.81 44.91
CA ASN A 417 -17.77 -29.45 45.20
C ASN A 417 -17.22 -29.12 46.61
N PHE A 418 -17.87 -28.24 47.36
CA PHE A 418 -17.51 -27.91 48.75
C PHE A 418 -18.38 -28.63 49.80
N SER A 419 -19.19 -29.60 49.41
CA SER A 419 -20.00 -30.42 50.31
C SER A 419 -19.30 -31.72 50.74
#